data_283b20513521010e8f8b5d8a31c4b41e
#
_entry.id   283b20513521010e8f8b5d8a31c4b41e
#
_cell.length_a   1.000
_cell.length_b   1.000
_cell.length_c   1.000
_cell.angle_alpha   90.00
_cell.angle_beta   90.00
_cell.angle_gamma   90.00
#
_symmetry.space_group_name_H-M   'P 1'
#
loop_
_entity.id
_entity.type
_entity.pdbx_description
1 polymer ?
#
loop_
_entity_poly.entity_id
_entity_poly.type
_entity_poly.pdbx_seq_one_letter_code
_entity_poly.pdbx_strand_id
1 'polypeptide(L)'
;MVRKMTEKSLSEGFAGESMAHMKYLIFSEVAEREGFHNVARLFKAIAYAEFVHAKNHYNVLGNVKSSKENLQSAIEGETYEVVEMYPAFKAVAELQGEKSALRSFDWAYNAEKIHAKMYENAKASVEKGADAQIGDIYICPICGYTVEGTPPEKCPICGAKRESFKKF
;
A
#
# COMPACT_ATOMS: atom_id res chain seq x y z
N MET A 1 5.01 28.72 1.31
CA MET A 1 3.62 28.22 1.16
C MET A 1 3.29 28.23 -0.33
N VAL A 2 2.87 27.09 -0.86
CA VAL A 2 2.50 26.98 -2.29
C VAL A 2 1.15 27.65 -2.53
N ARG A 3 0.93 28.23 -3.70
CA ARG A 3 -0.38 28.83 -4.06
C ARG A 3 -1.41 27.70 -4.27
N LYS A 4 -2.69 27.95 -3.95
CA LYS A 4 -3.78 26.95 -4.01
C LYS A 4 -3.87 26.17 -5.34
N MET A 5 -3.73 26.84 -6.48
CA MET A 5 -3.73 26.14 -7.78
C MET A 5 -2.50 25.25 -7.95
N THR A 6 -1.33 25.68 -7.52
CA THR A 6 -0.11 24.89 -7.55
C THR A 6 -0.21 23.70 -6.61
N GLU A 7 -0.76 23.87 -5.41
CA GLU A 7 -1.03 22.80 -4.44
C GLU A 7 -1.95 21.73 -5.04
N LYS A 8 -3.06 22.16 -5.67
CA LYS A 8 -3.98 21.25 -6.38
C LYS A 8 -3.25 20.50 -7.49
N SER A 9 -2.50 21.21 -8.35
CA SER A 9 -1.74 20.58 -9.45
C SER A 9 -0.71 19.57 -8.96
N LEU A 10 0.00 19.87 -7.86
CA LEU A 10 0.96 18.95 -7.24
C LEU A 10 0.25 17.71 -6.66
N SER A 11 -0.91 17.89 -6.05
CA SER A 11 -1.70 16.77 -5.51
C SER A 11 -2.24 15.86 -6.63
N GLU A 12 -2.74 16.44 -7.70
CA GLU A 12 -3.17 15.69 -8.90
C GLU A 12 -1.99 14.99 -9.58
N GLY A 13 -0.83 15.66 -9.68
CA GLY A 13 0.41 15.07 -10.19
C GLY A 13 0.85 13.89 -9.32
N PHE A 14 0.92 14.06 -7.99
CA PHE A 14 1.25 12.97 -7.07
C PHE A 14 0.33 11.76 -7.24
N ALA A 15 -0.98 11.96 -7.34
CA ALA A 15 -1.93 10.89 -7.56
C ALA A 15 -1.72 10.19 -8.91
N GLY A 16 -1.53 10.96 -9.99
CA GLY A 16 -1.29 10.44 -11.34
C GLY A 16 -0.04 9.57 -11.42
N GLU A 17 1.10 10.08 -10.92
CA GLU A 17 2.37 9.37 -10.93
C GLU A 17 2.36 8.13 -10.00
N SER A 18 1.67 8.22 -8.85
CA SER A 18 1.49 7.06 -7.97
C SER A 18 0.70 5.94 -8.66
N MET A 19 -0.38 6.28 -9.38
CA MET A 19 -1.13 5.31 -10.17
C MET A 19 -0.32 4.74 -11.34
N ALA A 20 0.49 5.55 -12.02
CA ALA A 20 1.38 5.11 -13.09
C ALA A 20 2.43 4.13 -12.55
N HIS A 21 3.08 4.45 -11.42
CA HIS A 21 4.02 3.59 -10.73
C HIS A 21 3.43 2.19 -10.50
N MET A 22 2.27 2.11 -9.86
CA MET A 22 1.63 0.83 -9.54
C MET A 22 1.21 0.06 -10.80
N LYS A 23 0.62 0.73 -11.80
CA LYS A 23 0.26 0.10 -13.07
C LYS A 23 1.47 -0.50 -13.79
N TYR A 24 2.59 0.22 -13.84
CA TYR A 24 3.78 -0.26 -14.55
C TYR A 24 4.45 -1.43 -13.83
N LEU A 25 4.41 -1.49 -12.50
CA LEU A 25 4.83 -2.70 -11.77
C LEU A 25 3.96 -3.91 -12.15
N ILE A 26 2.64 -3.75 -12.18
CA ILE A 26 1.71 -4.81 -12.60
C ILE A 26 1.95 -5.22 -14.05
N PHE A 27 2.15 -4.26 -14.97
CA PHE A 27 2.43 -4.54 -16.39
C PHE A 27 3.77 -5.26 -16.56
N SER A 28 4.77 -4.94 -15.73
CA SER A 28 6.04 -5.65 -15.70
C SER A 28 5.86 -7.13 -15.38
N GLU A 29 5.02 -7.46 -14.38
CA GLU A 29 4.73 -8.86 -14.03
C GLU A 29 4.03 -9.61 -15.16
N VAL A 30 3.15 -8.94 -15.91
CA VAL A 30 2.51 -9.53 -17.10
C VAL A 30 3.55 -9.81 -18.18
N ALA A 31 4.37 -8.82 -18.52
CA ALA A 31 5.43 -8.98 -19.53
C ALA A 31 6.44 -10.08 -19.18
N GLU A 32 6.78 -10.22 -17.88
CA GLU A 32 7.66 -11.30 -17.40
C GLU A 32 7.03 -12.68 -17.65
N ARG A 33 5.74 -12.86 -17.31
CA ARG A 33 5.01 -14.13 -17.55
C ARG A 33 4.85 -14.48 -19.03
N GLU A 34 4.80 -13.45 -19.89
CA GLU A 34 4.72 -13.61 -21.35
C GLU A 34 6.09 -13.84 -22.01
N GLY A 35 7.19 -13.79 -21.24
CA GLY A 35 8.56 -13.96 -21.72
C GLY A 35 9.18 -12.71 -22.34
N PHE A 36 8.55 -11.55 -22.22
CA PHE A 36 9.07 -10.28 -22.71
C PHE A 36 9.96 -9.58 -21.66
N HIS A 37 11.07 -10.21 -21.29
CA HIS A 37 11.94 -9.77 -20.19
C HIS A 37 12.47 -8.34 -20.36
N ASN A 38 12.77 -7.90 -21.57
CA ASN A 38 13.22 -6.52 -21.83
C ASN A 38 12.08 -5.50 -21.63
N VAL A 39 10.84 -5.86 -22.01
CA VAL A 39 9.65 -5.04 -21.77
C VAL A 39 9.35 -4.98 -20.28
N ALA A 40 9.43 -6.11 -19.57
CA ALA A 40 9.29 -6.15 -18.13
C ALA A 40 10.31 -5.24 -17.41
N ARG A 41 11.57 -5.30 -17.83
CA ARG A 41 12.63 -4.43 -17.32
C ARG A 41 12.35 -2.94 -17.62
N LEU A 42 11.86 -2.63 -18.81
CA LEU A 42 11.48 -1.26 -19.18
C LEU A 42 10.37 -0.74 -18.25
N PHE A 43 9.30 -1.51 -18.05
CA PHE A 43 8.22 -1.14 -17.12
C PHE A 43 8.74 -0.91 -15.70
N LYS A 44 9.60 -1.77 -15.17
CA LYS A 44 10.22 -1.58 -13.83
C LYS A 44 11.02 -0.28 -13.75
N ALA A 45 11.81 0.02 -14.79
CA ALA A 45 12.63 1.24 -14.82
C ALA A 45 11.75 2.50 -14.85
N ILE A 46 10.71 2.52 -15.69
CA ILE A 46 9.79 3.66 -15.76
C ILE A 46 8.95 3.76 -14.48
N ALA A 47 8.49 2.65 -13.90
CA ALA A 47 7.82 2.68 -12.60
C ALA A 47 8.67 3.36 -11.53
N TYR A 48 9.98 3.15 -11.51
CA TYR A 48 10.87 3.87 -10.59
C TYR A 48 10.95 5.37 -10.91
N ALA A 49 10.92 5.78 -12.19
CA ALA A 49 10.88 7.19 -12.56
C ALA A 49 9.61 7.86 -12.04
N GLU A 50 8.45 7.19 -12.16
CA GLU A 50 7.18 7.72 -11.65
C GLU A 50 7.15 7.82 -10.12
N PHE A 51 7.79 6.87 -9.41
CA PHE A 51 8.01 7.03 -7.96
C PHE A 51 8.83 8.29 -7.64
N VAL A 52 9.87 8.59 -8.42
CA VAL A 52 10.69 9.81 -8.22
C VAL A 52 9.86 11.07 -8.46
N HIS A 53 9.02 11.09 -9.50
CA HIS A 53 8.12 12.21 -9.79
C HIS A 53 7.11 12.41 -8.65
N ALA A 54 6.40 11.36 -8.25
CA ALA A 54 5.46 11.37 -7.14
C ALA A 54 6.12 11.88 -5.84
N LYS A 55 7.30 11.33 -5.49
CA LYS A 55 8.09 11.77 -4.33
C LYS A 55 8.42 13.26 -4.37
N ASN A 56 8.81 13.78 -5.52
CA ASN A 56 9.13 15.21 -5.68
C ASN A 56 7.90 16.08 -5.46
N HIS A 57 6.75 15.72 -6.04
CA HIS A 57 5.50 16.44 -5.81
C HIS A 57 5.09 16.42 -4.33
N TYR A 58 5.18 15.27 -3.68
CA TYR A 58 4.81 15.10 -2.27
C TYR A 58 5.73 15.90 -1.34
N ASN A 59 7.03 15.97 -1.66
CA ASN A 59 7.98 16.81 -0.92
C ASN A 59 7.65 18.31 -1.05
N VAL A 60 7.33 18.79 -2.25
CA VAL A 60 6.98 20.20 -2.48
C VAL A 60 5.67 20.58 -1.78
N LEU A 61 4.72 19.66 -1.67
CA LEU A 61 3.51 19.79 -0.85
C LEU A 61 3.83 19.93 0.64
N GLY A 62 5.03 19.56 1.08
CA GLY A 62 5.44 19.58 2.48
C GLY A 62 4.84 18.47 3.31
N ASN A 63 4.44 17.37 2.69
CA ASN A 63 3.78 16.22 3.34
C ASN A 63 4.77 15.20 3.91
N VAL A 64 6.03 15.22 3.47
CA VAL A 64 7.09 14.40 4.08
C VAL A 64 7.56 15.06 5.36
N LYS A 65 7.36 14.41 6.48
CA LYS A 65 7.64 14.90 7.83
C LYS A 65 8.65 14.00 8.55
N SER A 66 8.74 14.15 9.87
CA SER A 66 9.49 13.22 10.72
C SER A 66 8.87 11.81 10.70
N SER A 67 9.65 10.78 11.03
CA SER A 67 9.16 9.40 11.11
C SER A 67 7.92 9.28 12.02
N LYS A 68 7.92 9.99 13.16
CA LYS A 68 6.77 10.03 14.08
C LYS A 68 5.51 10.58 13.41
N GLU A 69 5.62 11.70 12.70
CA GLU A 69 4.49 12.34 12.00
C GLU A 69 4.04 11.52 10.79
N ASN A 70 4.99 10.93 10.06
CA ASN A 70 4.66 10.04 8.94
C ASN A 70 3.94 8.77 9.41
N LEU A 71 4.34 8.18 10.55
CA LEU A 71 3.63 7.07 11.18
C LEU A 71 2.22 7.47 11.62
N GLN A 72 2.05 8.68 12.17
CA GLN A 72 0.72 9.19 12.50
C GLN A 72 -0.16 9.30 11.25
N SER A 73 0.38 9.87 10.16
CA SER A 73 -0.35 9.97 8.88
C SER A 73 -0.72 8.59 8.31
N ALA A 74 0.18 7.61 8.42
CA ALA A 74 -0.11 6.23 8.01
C ALA A 74 -1.25 5.63 8.85
N ILE A 75 -1.20 5.75 10.19
CA ILE A 75 -2.29 5.28 11.07
C ILE A 75 -3.64 5.91 10.71
N GLU A 76 -3.66 7.22 10.44
CA GLU A 76 -4.87 7.94 10.04
C GLU A 76 -5.42 7.42 8.71
N GLY A 77 -4.53 7.16 7.72
CA GLY A 77 -4.90 6.56 6.44
C GLY A 77 -5.52 5.17 6.60
N GLU A 78 -4.81 4.24 7.23
CA GLU A 78 -5.29 2.86 7.44
C GLU A 78 -6.59 2.85 8.27
N THR A 79 -6.69 3.72 9.28
CA THR A 79 -7.91 3.83 10.10
C THR A 79 -9.10 4.33 9.29
N TYR A 80 -8.91 5.35 8.45
CA TYR A 80 -9.95 5.83 7.54
C TYR A 80 -10.42 4.72 6.58
N GLU A 81 -9.48 3.93 6.04
CA GLU A 81 -9.80 2.81 5.16
C GLU A 81 -10.65 1.75 5.88
N VAL A 82 -10.34 1.46 7.13
CA VAL A 82 -11.08 0.47 7.94
C VAL A 82 -12.43 0.99 8.41
N VAL A 83 -12.52 2.25 8.85
CA VAL A 83 -13.73 2.76 9.51
C VAL A 83 -14.75 3.30 8.51
N GLU A 84 -14.29 3.89 7.42
CA GLU A 84 -15.17 4.60 6.48
C GLU A 84 -15.09 4.04 5.05
N MET A 85 -13.90 4.01 4.44
CA MET A 85 -13.74 3.77 3.00
C MET A 85 -14.18 2.37 2.57
N TYR A 86 -13.56 1.32 3.12
CA TYR A 86 -13.90 -0.05 2.73
C TYR A 86 -15.31 -0.48 3.14
N PRO A 87 -15.86 -0.12 4.31
CA PRO A 87 -17.27 -0.34 4.61
C PRO A 87 -18.21 0.24 3.56
N ALA A 88 -18.00 1.48 3.12
CA ALA A 88 -18.78 2.11 2.07
C ALA A 88 -18.61 1.42 0.70
N PHE A 89 -17.37 1.10 0.31
CA PHE A 89 -17.10 0.42 -0.97
C PHE A 89 -17.70 -0.98 -1.01
N LYS A 90 -17.64 -1.73 0.09
CA LYS A 90 -18.27 -3.05 0.21
C LYS A 90 -19.79 -2.95 0.08
N ALA A 91 -20.43 -1.99 0.74
CA ALA A 91 -21.88 -1.79 0.64
C ALA A 91 -22.32 -1.47 -0.80
N VAL A 92 -21.57 -0.66 -1.52
CA VAL A 92 -21.82 -0.37 -2.95
C VAL A 92 -21.64 -1.62 -3.80
N ALA A 93 -20.57 -2.40 -3.60
CA ALA A 93 -20.33 -3.62 -4.35
C ALA A 93 -21.41 -4.68 -4.10
N GLU A 94 -21.88 -4.81 -2.87
CA GLU A 94 -23.02 -5.68 -2.50
C GLU A 94 -24.31 -5.23 -3.21
N LEU A 95 -24.64 -3.95 -3.14
CA LEU A 95 -25.82 -3.39 -3.80
C LEU A 95 -25.82 -3.65 -5.32
N GLN A 96 -24.64 -3.58 -5.94
CA GLN A 96 -24.45 -3.79 -7.38
C GLN A 96 -24.24 -5.27 -7.77
N GLY A 97 -24.11 -6.18 -6.82
CA GLY A 97 -23.84 -7.60 -7.06
C GLY A 97 -22.43 -7.90 -7.57
N GLU A 98 -21.48 -7.00 -7.36
CA GLU A 98 -20.10 -7.06 -7.85
C GLU A 98 -19.20 -7.92 -6.95
N LYS A 99 -19.37 -9.24 -7.01
CA LYS A 99 -18.72 -10.21 -6.11
C LYS A 99 -17.18 -10.12 -6.15
N SER A 100 -16.58 -9.84 -7.30
CA SER A 100 -15.12 -9.72 -7.44
C SER A 100 -14.57 -8.47 -6.78
N ALA A 101 -15.28 -7.34 -6.90
CA ALA A 101 -14.96 -6.11 -6.21
C ALA A 101 -15.11 -6.26 -4.70
N LEU A 102 -16.24 -6.84 -4.25
CA LEU A 102 -16.49 -7.12 -2.84
C LEU A 102 -15.36 -7.94 -2.21
N ARG A 103 -14.92 -9.01 -2.88
CA ARG A 103 -13.80 -9.83 -2.43
C ARG A 103 -12.50 -9.04 -2.36
N SER A 104 -12.20 -8.20 -3.35
CA SER A 104 -11.00 -7.36 -3.36
C SER A 104 -11.00 -6.37 -2.20
N PHE A 105 -12.13 -5.71 -1.95
CA PHE A 105 -12.29 -4.79 -0.84
C PHE A 105 -12.22 -5.49 0.53
N ASP A 106 -12.77 -6.69 0.63
CA ASP A 106 -12.73 -7.47 1.87
C ASP A 106 -11.30 -7.92 2.21
N TRP A 107 -10.50 -8.27 1.22
CA TRP A 107 -9.09 -8.62 1.40
C TRP A 107 -8.29 -7.44 1.93
N ALA A 108 -8.39 -6.29 1.29
CA ALA A 108 -7.70 -5.08 1.73
C ALA A 108 -8.17 -4.67 3.13
N TYR A 109 -9.49 -4.53 3.34
CA TYR A 109 -10.08 -4.18 4.63
C TYR A 109 -9.51 -4.99 5.82
N ASN A 110 -9.29 -6.30 5.63
CA ASN A 110 -8.74 -7.14 6.68
C ASN A 110 -7.22 -6.98 6.84
N ALA A 111 -6.50 -6.60 5.80
CA ALA A 111 -5.06 -6.29 5.87
C ALA A 111 -4.82 -4.95 6.56
N GLU A 112 -5.59 -3.90 6.22
CA GLU A 112 -5.41 -2.54 6.75
C GLU A 112 -5.61 -2.45 8.27
N LYS A 113 -6.44 -3.30 8.85
CA LYS A 113 -6.55 -3.43 10.33
C LYS A 113 -5.22 -3.85 10.97
N ILE A 114 -4.46 -4.70 10.29
CA ILE A 114 -3.17 -5.17 10.78
C ILE A 114 -2.13 -4.06 10.60
N HIS A 115 -2.14 -3.40 9.44
CA HIS A 115 -1.23 -2.30 9.13
C HIS A 115 -1.39 -1.15 10.13
N ALA A 116 -2.61 -0.70 10.40
CA ALA A 116 -2.88 0.32 11.41
C ALA A 116 -2.24 -0.05 12.76
N LYS A 117 -2.41 -1.31 13.21
CA LYS A 117 -1.84 -1.77 14.47
C LYS A 117 -0.32 -1.84 14.46
N MET A 118 0.28 -2.27 13.36
CA MET A 118 1.74 -2.30 13.21
C MET A 118 2.33 -0.89 13.26
N TYR A 119 1.71 0.09 12.58
CA TYR A 119 2.14 1.49 12.62
C TYR A 119 1.95 2.12 14.01
N GLU A 120 0.86 1.80 14.74
CA GLU A 120 0.68 2.23 16.14
C GLU A 120 1.83 1.74 17.05
N ASN A 121 2.21 0.47 16.93
CA ASN A 121 3.28 -0.12 17.71
C ASN A 121 4.63 0.53 17.38
N ALA A 122 4.93 0.73 16.08
CA ALA A 122 6.14 1.39 15.63
C ALA A 122 6.20 2.85 16.12
N LYS A 123 5.08 3.59 16.03
CA LYS A 123 5.00 4.97 16.55
C LYS A 123 5.27 5.04 18.02
N ALA A 124 4.73 4.12 18.82
CA ALA A 124 4.97 4.08 20.28
C ALA A 124 6.45 3.88 20.64
N SER A 125 7.22 3.18 19.81
CA SER A 125 8.68 3.04 19.98
C SER A 125 9.41 4.33 19.61
N VAL A 126 9.10 4.93 18.46
CA VAL A 126 9.70 6.18 17.99
C VAL A 126 9.42 7.34 18.95
N GLU A 127 8.26 7.39 19.59
CA GLU A 127 7.91 8.38 20.63
C GLU A 127 8.78 8.28 21.89
N LYS A 128 9.33 7.10 22.16
CA LYS A 128 10.30 6.88 23.25
C LYS A 128 11.74 7.10 22.81
N GLY A 129 11.97 7.56 21.57
CA GLY A 129 13.30 7.76 21.00
C GLY A 129 14.03 6.47 20.65
N ALA A 130 13.32 5.35 20.51
CA ALA A 130 13.88 4.04 20.15
C ALA A 130 13.35 3.61 18.77
N ASP A 131 14.15 2.80 18.07
CA ASP A 131 13.66 2.13 16.87
C ASP A 131 12.67 1.01 17.24
N ALA A 132 11.72 0.73 16.33
CA ALA A 132 10.78 -0.36 16.52
C ALA A 132 11.49 -1.71 16.42
N GLN A 133 11.24 -2.58 17.39
CA GLN A 133 11.71 -3.95 17.36
C GLN A 133 10.73 -4.77 16.51
N ILE A 134 11.05 -4.98 15.26
CA ILE A 134 10.21 -5.68 14.27
C ILE A 134 11.02 -6.87 13.76
N GLY A 135 10.43 -8.06 13.83
CA GLY A 135 10.98 -9.28 13.24
C GLY A 135 10.75 -9.34 11.72
N ASP A 136 11.04 -10.50 11.14
CA ASP A 136 10.73 -10.73 9.72
C ASP A 136 9.24 -10.47 9.43
N ILE A 137 8.94 -9.72 8.39
CA ILE A 137 7.57 -9.46 7.95
C ILE A 137 7.27 -10.33 6.73
N TYR A 138 6.10 -10.92 6.70
CA TYR A 138 5.62 -11.73 5.58
C TYR A 138 4.29 -11.19 5.04
N ILE A 139 4.23 -11.04 3.72
CA ILE A 139 3.05 -10.55 3.01
C ILE A 139 2.49 -11.65 2.12
N CYS A 140 1.19 -11.90 2.22
CA CYS A 140 0.48 -12.75 1.27
C CYS A 140 0.36 -12.03 -0.08
N PRO A 141 0.94 -12.57 -1.18
CA PRO A 141 0.95 -11.88 -2.48
C PRO A 141 -0.42 -11.89 -3.17
N ILE A 142 -1.43 -12.53 -2.59
CA ILE A 142 -2.78 -12.61 -3.15
C ILE A 142 -3.71 -11.57 -2.53
N CYS A 143 -3.66 -11.38 -1.21
CA CYS A 143 -4.63 -10.53 -0.51
C CYS A 143 -4.00 -9.43 0.36
N GLY A 144 -2.68 -9.33 0.45
CA GLY A 144 -2.02 -8.32 1.27
C GLY A 144 -1.94 -8.65 2.76
N TYR A 145 -2.51 -9.79 3.24
CA TYR A 145 -2.39 -10.18 4.64
C TYR A 145 -0.94 -10.12 5.11
N THR A 146 -0.71 -9.39 6.18
CA THR A 146 0.61 -9.10 6.74
C THR A 146 0.76 -9.77 8.10
N VAL A 147 1.91 -10.37 8.34
CA VAL A 147 2.23 -11.02 9.63
C VAL A 147 3.71 -10.86 9.95
N GLU A 148 4.04 -10.61 11.20
CA GLU A 148 5.39 -10.61 11.75
C GLU A 148 5.73 -12.01 12.28
N GLY A 149 6.97 -12.45 12.11
CA GLY A 149 7.48 -13.72 12.58
C GLY A 149 7.25 -14.88 11.60
N THR A 150 6.46 -15.86 11.95
CA THR A 150 6.23 -17.05 11.10
C THR A 150 4.88 -16.96 10.40
N PRO A 151 4.83 -17.02 9.05
CA PRO A 151 3.56 -17.04 8.35
C PRO A 151 2.78 -18.33 8.63
N PRO A 152 1.44 -18.26 8.70
CA PRO A 152 0.59 -19.43 8.93
C PRO A 152 0.68 -20.42 7.77
N GLU A 153 0.32 -21.68 7.98
CA GLU A 153 0.27 -22.70 6.90
C GLU A 153 -0.65 -22.30 5.76
N LYS A 154 -1.76 -21.63 6.10
CA LYS A 154 -2.70 -21.06 5.14
C LYS A 154 -3.04 -19.63 5.55
N CYS A 155 -3.06 -18.72 4.58
CA CYS A 155 -3.51 -17.37 4.79
C CYS A 155 -4.93 -17.34 5.37
N PRO A 156 -5.17 -16.66 6.51
CA PRO A 156 -6.49 -16.65 7.14
C PRO A 156 -7.53 -15.86 6.33
N ILE A 157 -7.11 -15.03 5.37
CA ILE A 157 -8.01 -14.22 4.55
C ILE A 157 -8.35 -14.94 3.24
N CYS A 158 -7.36 -15.41 2.48
CA CYS A 158 -7.57 -15.95 1.13
C CYS A 158 -7.25 -17.44 0.98
N GLY A 159 -6.69 -18.10 2.00
CA GLY A 159 -6.33 -19.52 1.96
C GLY A 159 -5.03 -19.85 1.22
N ALA A 160 -4.26 -18.85 0.77
CA ALA A 160 -2.96 -19.08 0.13
C ALA A 160 -2.00 -19.85 1.04
N LYS A 161 -1.18 -20.72 0.47
CA LYS A 161 -0.23 -21.54 1.23
C LYS A 161 0.94 -20.71 1.75
N ARG A 162 1.57 -21.14 2.85
CA ARG A 162 2.75 -20.50 3.46
C ARG A 162 3.86 -20.20 2.47
N GLU A 163 4.16 -21.15 1.57
CA GLU A 163 5.25 -21.05 0.61
C GLU A 163 5.10 -19.89 -0.39
N SER A 164 3.89 -19.34 -0.53
CA SER A 164 3.63 -18.19 -1.38
C SER A 164 3.95 -16.85 -0.74
N PHE A 165 4.08 -16.80 0.59
CA PHE A 165 4.32 -15.53 1.30
C PHE A 165 5.69 -14.95 0.93
N LYS A 166 5.70 -13.64 0.70
CA LYS A 166 6.91 -12.88 0.41
C LYS A 166 7.47 -12.34 1.71
N LYS A 167 8.75 -12.61 1.97
CA LYS A 167 9.50 -12.10 3.12
C LYS A 167 10.09 -10.72 2.83
N PHE A 168 10.06 -9.87 3.85
CA PHE A 168 10.69 -8.55 3.90
C PHE A 168 11.58 -8.40 5.13
#